data_17cd04ee9a127b94395a67e5fd351a5a
#
_entry.id   17cd04ee9a127b94395a67e5fd351a5a
#
_cell.length_a   1.000
_cell.length_b   1.000
_cell.length_c   1.000
_cell.angle_alpha   90.00
_cell.angle_beta   90.00
_cell.angle_gamma   90.00
#
_symmetry.space_group_name_H-M   'P 1'
#
loop_
_entity.id
_entity.type
_entity.pdbx_description
1 polymer ?
#
loop_
_entity_poly.entity_id
_entity_poly.type
_entity_poly.pdbx_seq_one_letter_code
_entity_poly.pdbx_strand_id
1 'polypeptide(L)'
;MDTQTILNEMSLIFREVLKRENIVLDNETTAQDVEGWDSLTNMQLINKIEKKFNVRFTFRDIVKLKNVGDICHAILTELVKT
;
A
#
# COMPACT_ATOMS: atom_id res chain seq x y z
N MET A 1 -11.78 -2.95 10.23
CA MET A 1 -11.01 -1.79 9.72
C MET A 1 -11.59 -1.38 8.38
N ASP A 2 -11.87 -0.11 8.20
CA ASP A 2 -12.46 0.36 6.96
C ASP A 2 -11.41 0.89 5.99
N THR A 3 -11.84 1.17 4.77
CA THR A 3 -10.95 1.62 3.70
C THR A 3 -10.26 2.93 4.06
N GLN A 4 -10.98 3.86 4.68
CA GLN A 4 -10.41 5.16 5.02
C GLN A 4 -9.27 5.02 6.05
N THR A 5 -9.46 4.16 7.04
CA THR A 5 -8.42 3.89 8.04
C THR A 5 -7.20 3.29 7.37
N ILE A 6 -7.40 2.36 6.44
CA ILE A 6 -6.30 1.75 5.70
C ILE A 6 -5.57 2.79 4.85
N LEU A 7 -6.30 3.66 4.17
CA LEU A 7 -5.70 4.73 3.37
C LEU A 7 -4.86 5.67 4.24
N ASN A 8 -5.37 6.01 5.42
CA ASN A 8 -4.63 6.88 6.34
C ASN A 8 -3.32 6.24 6.78
N GLU A 9 -3.37 4.97 7.15
CA GLU A 9 -2.17 4.24 7.55
C GLU A 9 -1.19 4.08 6.39
N MET A 10 -1.69 3.80 5.20
CA MET A 10 -0.84 3.69 4.01
C MET A 10 -0.18 5.02 3.68
N SER A 11 -0.89 6.12 3.84
CA SER A 11 -0.31 7.44 3.61
C SER A 11 0.89 7.69 4.50
N LEU A 12 0.80 7.29 5.77
CA LEU A 12 1.93 7.41 6.70
C LEU A 12 3.10 6.55 6.25
N ILE A 13 2.83 5.32 5.81
CA ILE A 13 3.86 4.41 5.33
C ILE A 13 4.55 4.99 4.08
N PHE A 14 3.76 5.49 3.14
CA PHE A 14 4.29 6.08 1.91
C PHE A 14 5.17 7.29 2.21
N ARG A 15 4.72 8.16 3.11
CA ARG A 15 5.50 9.34 3.49
C ARG A 15 6.84 8.94 4.10
N GLU A 16 6.83 7.91 4.95
CA GLU A 16 8.04 7.43 5.60
C GLU A 16 9.02 6.82 4.59
N VAL A 17 8.53 5.91 3.76
CA VAL A 17 9.39 5.19 2.81
C VAL A 17 9.92 6.11 1.72
N LEU A 18 9.06 6.97 1.17
CA LEU A 18 9.43 7.86 0.07
C LEU A 18 10.01 9.18 0.56
N LYS A 19 10.00 9.40 1.88
CA LYS A 19 10.56 10.61 2.50
C LYS A 19 9.94 11.89 1.97
N ARG A 20 8.62 11.87 1.82
CA ARG A 20 7.83 13.01 1.35
C ARG A 20 6.67 13.24 2.29
N GLU A 21 6.50 14.47 2.75
CA GLU A 21 5.49 14.78 3.77
C GLU A 21 4.11 15.06 3.22
N ASN A 22 4.01 15.39 1.95
CA ASN A 22 2.75 15.86 1.37
C ASN A 22 2.07 14.86 0.44
N ILE A 23 2.36 13.56 0.63
CA ILE A 23 1.70 12.52 -0.15
C ILE A 23 0.26 12.35 0.33
N VAL A 24 -0.69 12.42 -0.60
CA VAL A 24 -2.10 12.15 -0.34
C VAL A 24 -2.52 11.02 -1.28
N LEU A 25 -3.04 9.95 -0.70
CA LEU A 25 -3.44 8.77 -1.47
C LEU A 25 -4.96 8.67 -1.58
N ASP A 26 -5.42 8.20 -2.73
CA ASP A 26 -6.80 7.77 -2.91
C ASP A 26 -6.79 6.41 -3.62
N ASN A 27 -7.97 5.84 -3.84
CA ASN A 27 -8.07 4.50 -4.41
C ASN A 27 -7.52 4.41 -5.83
N GLU A 28 -7.47 5.52 -6.55
CA GLU A 28 -7.03 5.52 -7.94
C GLU A 28 -5.56 5.89 -8.11
N THR A 29 -4.87 6.23 -7.02
CA THR A 29 -3.47 6.62 -7.07
C THR A 29 -2.61 5.47 -7.57
N THR A 30 -1.75 5.75 -8.56
CA THR A 30 -0.82 4.78 -9.13
C THR A 30 0.62 5.19 -8.90
N ALA A 31 1.55 4.29 -9.22
CA ALA A 31 2.98 4.60 -9.10
C ALA A 31 3.38 5.77 -9.98
N GLN A 32 2.68 5.99 -11.08
CA GLN A 32 2.96 7.13 -11.96
C GLN A 32 2.55 8.45 -11.34
N ASP A 33 1.61 8.43 -10.41
CA ASP A 33 1.11 9.62 -9.74
C ASP A 33 1.97 10.06 -8.56
N VAL A 34 2.81 9.17 -8.05
CA VAL A 34 3.59 9.41 -6.83
C VAL A 34 5.07 9.35 -7.16
N GLU A 35 5.74 10.49 -7.06
CA GLU A 35 7.17 10.54 -7.33
C GLU A 35 7.92 9.69 -6.31
N GLY A 36 8.85 8.88 -6.80
CA GLY A 36 9.65 8.01 -5.95
C GLY A 36 9.08 6.61 -5.79
N TRP A 37 7.86 6.37 -6.23
CA TRP A 37 7.25 5.06 -6.17
C TRP A 37 7.59 4.27 -7.42
N ASP A 38 8.56 3.38 -7.30
CA ASP A 38 9.04 2.54 -8.40
C ASP A 38 9.13 1.09 -7.92
N SER A 39 9.75 0.21 -8.73
CA SER A 39 9.84 -1.21 -8.40
C SER A 39 10.55 -1.46 -7.07
N LEU A 40 11.60 -0.71 -6.81
CA LEU A 40 12.39 -0.88 -5.60
C LEU A 40 11.63 -0.41 -4.36
N THR A 41 11.11 0.82 -4.40
CA THR A 41 10.36 1.35 -3.27
C THR A 41 9.05 0.61 -3.08
N ASN A 42 8.47 0.06 -4.16
CA ASN A 42 7.25 -0.75 -4.02
C ASN A 42 7.48 -1.94 -3.10
N MET A 43 8.62 -2.61 -3.21
CA MET A 43 8.92 -3.73 -2.32
C MET A 43 9.08 -3.28 -0.88
N GLN A 44 9.68 -2.10 -0.66
CA GLN A 44 9.79 -1.53 0.68
C GLN A 44 8.43 -1.19 1.25
N LEU A 45 7.55 -0.61 0.42
CA LEU A 45 6.19 -0.29 0.82
C LEU A 45 5.41 -1.55 1.19
N ILE A 46 5.48 -2.58 0.37
CA ILE A 46 4.79 -3.84 0.62
C ILE A 46 5.27 -4.47 1.93
N ASN A 47 6.58 -4.49 2.16
CA ASN A 47 7.13 -5.04 3.40
C ASN A 47 6.59 -4.32 4.63
N LYS A 48 6.53 -2.99 4.58
CA LYS A 48 6.00 -2.22 5.70
C LYS A 48 4.51 -2.42 5.89
N ILE A 49 3.76 -2.53 4.80
CA ILE A 49 2.34 -2.80 4.85
C ILE A 49 2.08 -4.16 5.48
N GLU A 50 2.84 -5.18 5.07
CA GLU A 50 2.68 -6.51 5.64
C GLU A 50 2.92 -6.51 7.16
N LYS A 51 3.92 -5.78 7.60
CA LYS A 51 4.21 -5.68 9.03
C LYS A 51 3.17 -4.88 9.78
N LYS A 52 2.72 -3.78 9.21
CA LYS A 52 1.77 -2.89 9.86
C LYS A 52 0.41 -3.56 10.07
N PHE A 53 -0.07 -4.26 9.06
CA PHE A 53 -1.39 -4.87 9.09
C PHE A 53 -1.35 -6.35 9.46
N ASN A 54 -0.16 -6.90 9.64
CA ASN A 54 0.05 -8.32 9.96
C ASN A 54 -0.59 -9.21 8.90
N VAL A 55 -0.30 -8.92 7.65
CA VAL A 55 -0.80 -9.68 6.50
C VAL A 55 0.36 -10.13 5.63
N ARG A 56 0.10 -11.06 4.73
CA ARG A 56 1.09 -11.56 3.80
C ARG A 56 0.53 -11.61 2.39
N PHE A 57 1.33 -11.18 1.43
CA PHE A 57 0.98 -11.25 0.02
C PHE A 57 1.94 -12.18 -0.70
N THR A 58 1.40 -12.99 -1.61
CA THR A 58 2.24 -13.81 -2.49
C THR A 58 2.77 -12.92 -3.61
N PHE A 59 3.80 -13.40 -4.31
CA PHE A 59 4.30 -12.67 -5.47
C PHE A 59 3.18 -12.47 -6.51
N ARG A 60 2.33 -13.48 -6.68
CA ARG A 60 1.20 -13.40 -7.59
C ARG A 60 0.23 -12.27 -7.20
N ASP A 61 0.00 -12.11 -5.90
CA ASP A 61 -0.83 -11.02 -5.41
C ASP A 61 -0.21 -9.67 -5.74
N ILE A 62 1.09 -9.54 -5.50
CA ILE A 62 1.80 -8.28 -5.67
C ILE A 62 1.76 -7.79 -7.12
N VAL A 63 1.91 -8.69 -8.08
CA VAL A 63 1.92 -8.29 -9.49
C VAL A 63 0.57 -7.80 -9.98
N LYS A 64 -0.50 -8.07 -9.24
CA LYS A 64 -1.84 -7.60 -9.58
C LYS A 64 -2.16 -6.23 -9.00
N LEU A 65 -1.31 -5.72 -8.12
CA LEU A 65 -1.57 -4.44 -7.44
C LEU A 65 -1.14 -3.30 -8.35
N LYS A 66 -2.10 -2.62 -8.95
CA LYS A 66 -1.85 -1.56 -9.92
C LYS A 66 -2.08 -0.16 -9.38
N ASN A 67 -2.88 -0.05 -8.31
CA ASN A 67 -3.14 1.24 -7.69
C ASN A 67 -3.35 1.03 -6.20
N VAL A 68 -3.50 2.13 -5.48
CA VAL A 68 -3.68 2.10 -4.03
C VAL A 68 -4.95 1.34 -3.65
N GLY A 69 -6.02 1.48 -4.43
CA GLY A 69 -7.26 0.75 -4.18
C GLY A 69 -7.06 -0.76 -4.20
N ASP A 70 -6.25 -1.25 -5.14
CA ASP A 70 -5.94 -2.68 -5.21
C ASP A 70 -5.22 -3.13 -3.95
N ILE A 71 -4.29 -2.31 -3.45
CA ILE A 71 -3.56 -2.63 -2.22
C ILE A 71 -4.52 -2.67 -1.04
N CYS A 72 -5.40 -1.68 -0.93
CA CYS A 72 -6.39 -1.65 0.14
C CYS A 72 -7.28 -2.89 0.11
N HIS A 73 -7.74 -3.26 -1.09
CA HIS A 73 -8.58 -4.45 -1.25
C HIS A 73 -7.83 -5.71 -0.83
N ALA A 74 -6.57 -5.82 -1.21
CA ALA A 74 -5.74 -6.96 -0.85
C ALA A 74 -5.56 -7.06 0.67
N ILE A 75 -5.34 -5.92 1.33
CA ILE A 75 -5.22 -5.88 2.79
C ILE A 75 -6.51 -6.37 3.43
N LEU A 76 -7.65 -5.84 2.99
CA LEU A 76 -8.95 -6.23 3.55
C LEU A 76 -9.21 -7.72 3.35
N THR A 77 -8.87 -8.25 2.18
CA THR A 77 -9.05 -9.66 1.89
C THR A 77 -8.23 -10.53 2.84
N GLU A 78 -6.98 -10.15 3.09
CA GLU A 78 -6.13 -10.91 4.00
C GLU A 78 -6.59 -10.80 5.45
N LEU A 79 -7.09 -9.64 5.86
CA LEU A 79 -7.59 -9.45 7.22
C LEU A 79 -8.82 -10.32 7.47
N VAL A 80 -9.67 -10.49 6.47
CA VAL A 80 -10.88 -11.32 6.60
C VAL A 80 -10.51 -12.80 6.74
N LYS A 81 -9.40 -13.23 6.12
CA LYS A 81 -8.95 -14.63 6.19
C LYS A 81 -8.41 -15.03 7.56
N THR A 82 -8.02 -14.06 8.35
CA THR A 82 -7.50 -14.34 9.70
C THR A 82 -8.61 -14.22 10.74
#